data_0554d7a9ac8de357859d3bec48073d1e
#
_entry.id   0554d7a9ac8de357859d3bec48073d1e
#
_cell.length_a   1.000
_cell.length_b   1.000
_cell.length_c   1.000
_cell.angle_alpha   90.00
_cell.angle_beta   90.00
_cell.angle_gamma   90.00
#
_symmetry.space_group_name_H-M   'P 1'
#
loop_
_entity.id
_entity.type
_entity.pdbx_description
1 polymer ?
#
loop_
_entity_poly.entity_id
_entity_poly.type
_entity_poly.pdbx_seq_one_letter_code
_entity_poly.pdbx_strand_id
1 'polypeptide(L)'
;MTSAILRIYLSENDCCDGKPAHEKILEFMRDSKIAGATVLHGIEGYGVHSKIHTTSILRLGTDLPIIVEAVDSEKKIRRILPELCSMVPKELITLQKVEIISGENV
;
A
#
# COMPACT_ATOMS: atom_id res chain seq x y z
N MET A 1 13.76 -7.92 17.85
CA MET A 1 12.42 -7.53 17.41
C MET A 1 12.26 -7.83 15.92
N THR A 2 11.15 -8.45 15.56
CA THR A 2 10.89 -8.80 14.17
C THR A 2 10.32 -7.61 13.42
N SER A 3 10.88 -7.32 12.27
CA SER A 3 10.40 -6.25 11.40
C SER A 3 9.75 -6.85 10.17
N ALA A 4 8.87 -6.08 9.54
CA ALA A 4 8.14 -6.55 8.39
C ALA A 4 7.91 -5.43 7.39
N ILE A 5 7.69 -5.82 6.15
CA ILE A 5 7.27 -4.91 5.10
C ILE A 5 5.84 -5.28 4.72
N LEU A 6 5.00 -4.28 4.66
CA LEU A 6 3.62 -4.40 4.28
C LEU A 6 3.46 -3.80 2.89
N ARG A 7 2.79 -4.52 1.99
CA ARG A 7 2.50 -3.98 0.65
C ARG A 7 1.03 -4.09 0.38
N ILE A 8 0.46 -3.01 -0.12
CA ILE A 8 -0.95 -2.93 -0.49
C ILE A 8 -0.99 -2.61 -1.98
N TYR A 9 -1.64 -3.48 -2.74
CA TYR A 9 -1.69 -3.38 -4.20
C TYR A 9 -3.01 -2.77 -4.60
N LEU A 10 -2.95 -1.57 -5.16
CA LEU A 10 -4.11 -0.75 -5.48
C LEU A 10 -4.10 -0.37 -6.96
N SER A 11 -5.18 0.24 -7.36
CA SER A 11 -5.28 0.94 -8.64
C SER A 11 -5.36 2.43 -8.36
N GLU A 12 -4.87 3.22 -9.28
CA GLU A 12 -4.88 4.68 -9.15
C GLU A 12 -6.28 5.23 -8.90
N ASN A 13 -7.28 4.57 -9.47
CA ASN A 13 -8.68 4.99 -9.34
C ASN A 13 -9.40 4.46 -8.12
N ASP A 14 -8.74 3.65 -7.30
CA ASP A 14 -9.38 3.17 -6.07
C ASP A 14 -9.60 4.34 -5.12
N CYS A 15 -10.79 4.39 -4.55
CA CYS A 15 -11.19 5.47 -3.66
C CYS A 15 -11.61 4.94 -2.30
N CYS A 16 -11.43 5.79 -1.30
CA CYS A 16 -11.86 5.52 0.07
C CYS A 16 -12.44 6.82 0.59
N ASP A 17 -13.74 6.84 0.90
CA ASP A 17 -14.43 8.03 1.40
C ASP A 17 -14.24 9.25 0.52
N GLY A 18 -14.30 9.04 -0.80
CA GLY A 18 -14.23 10.16 -1.76
C GLY A 18 -12.85 10.68 -2.07
N LYS A 19 -11.82 10.09 -1.47
CA LYS A 19 -10.41 10.43 -1.75
C LYS A 19 -9.71 9.24 -2.39
N PRO A 20 -8.60 9.48 -3.10
CA PRO A 20 -7.79 8.35 -3.58
C PRO A 20 -7.41 7.44 -2.42
N ALA A 21 -7.57 6.14 -2.60
CA ALA A 21 -7.32 5.18 -1.53
C ALA A 21 -5.90 5.28 -0.99
N HIS A 22 -4.92 5.46 -1.89
CA HIS A 22 -3.52 5.52 -1.44
C HIS A 22 -3.26 6.74 -0.54
N GLU A 23 -3.94 7.86 -0.78
CA GLU A 23 -3.78 9.03 0.08
C GLU A 23 -4.36 8.77 1.47
N LYS A 24 -5.53 8.16 1.53
CA LYS A 24 -6.15 7.82 2.81
C LYS A 24 -5.30 6.83 3.59
N ILE A 25 -4.72 5.87 2.90
CA ILE A 25 -3.84 4.89 3.55
C ILE A 25 -2.60 5.56 4.11
N LEU A 26 -1.98 6.48 3.35
CA LEU A 26 -0.82 7.21 3.86
C LEU A 26 -1.16 8.02 5.10
N GLU A 27 -2.29 8.74 5.08
CA GLU A 27 -2.73 9.50 6.24
C GLU A 27 -2.93 8.59 7.45
N PHE A 28 -3.59 7.46 7.24
CA PHE A 28 -3.85 6.49 8.29
C PHE A 28 -2.55 5.95 8.88
N MET A 29 -1.59 5.60 8.04
CA MET A 29 -0.32 5.06 8.51
C MET A 29 0.48 6.11 9.29
N ARG A 30 0.50 7.34 8.81
CA ARG A 30 1.17 8.43 9.52
C ARG A 30 0.53 8.66 10.89
N ASP A 31 -0.80 8.70 10.94
CA ASP A 31 -1.52 8.91 12.18
C ASP A 31 -1.39 7.74 13.14
N SER A 32 -1.13 6.56 12.62
CA SER A 32 -0.90 5.34 13.41
C SER A 32 0.55 5.19 13.85
N LYS A 33 1.39 6.17 13.55
CA LYS A 33 2.81 6.19 13.96
C LYS A 33 3.65 5.10 13.29
N ILE A 34 3.28 4.69 12.11
CA ILE A 34 4.15 3.81 11.29
C ILE A 34 5.35 4.63 10.86
N ALA A 35 6.54 4.04 10.95
CA ALA A 35 7.81 4.75 10.76
C ALA A 35 7.96 5.36 9.37
N GLY A 36 7.45 4.70 8.35
CA GLY A 36 7.53 5.26 7.01
C GLY A 36 6.69 4.48 6.02
N ALA A 37 6.21 5.16 5.01
CA ALA A 37 5.44 4.54 3.94
C ALA A 37 5.74 5.25 2.62
N THR A 38 5.73 4.49 1.54
CA THR A 38 6.06 4.98 0.21
C THR A 38 5.00 4.52 -0.77
N VAL A 39 4.60 5.41 -1.67
CA VAL A 39 3.69 5.04 -2.76
C VAL A 39 4.54 4.88 -4.01
N LEU A 40 4.40 3.72 -4.66
CA LEU A 40 5.09 3.41 -5.90
C LEU A 40 4.06 3.32 -7.01
N HIS A 41 4.37 3.94 -8.14
CA HIS A 41 3.52 3.89 -9.32
C HIS A 41 4.04 2.80 -10.25
N GLY A 42 3.20 1.81 -10.54
CA GLY A 42 3.54 0.79 -11.52
C GLY A 42 3.33 1.32 -12.93
N ILE A 43 4.14 0.85 -13.84
CA ILE A 43 4.00 1.27 -15.24
C ILE A 43 3.12 0.30 -16.03
N GLU A 44 2.88 -0.90 -15.48
CA GLU A 44 2.10 -1.92 -16.15
C GLU A 44 1.75 -3.00 -15.14
N GLY A 45 0.56 -3.58 -15.26
CA GLY A 45 0.19 -4.68 -14.39
C GLY A 45 -1.29 -5.02 -14.48
N TYR A 46 -1.67 -6.12 -13.84
CA TYR A 46 -3.06 -6.46 -13.63
C TYR A 46 -3.21 -7.11 -12.25
N GLY A 47 -4.40 -7.08 -11.71
CA GLY A 47 -4.62 -7.62 -10.38
C GLY A 47 -6.00 -8.23 -10.23
N VAL A 48 -6.57 -8.08 -9.04
CA VAL A 48 -7.84 -8.69 -8.67
C VAL A 48 -8.94 -8.42 -9.68
N HIS A 49 -8.92 -7.28 -10.33
CA HIS A 49 -9.94 -6.89 -11.31
C HIS A 49 -9.64 -7.39 -12.71
N SER A 50 -8.56 -8.12 -12.90
CA SER A 50 -8.18 -8.79 -14.14
C SER A 50 -8.02 -7.89 -15.35
N LYS A 51 -7.89 -6.59 -15.16
CA LYS A 51 -7.60 -5.66 -16.25
C LYS A 51 -6.12 -5.38 -16.28
N ILE A 52 -5.58 -5.32 -17.49
CA ILE A 52 -4.17 -4.94 -17.68
C ILE A 52 -4.09 -3.42 -17.67
N HIS A 53 -3.31 -2.87 -16.75
CA HIS A 53 -3.12 -1.43 -16.62
C HIS A 53 -1.73 -1.08 -17.11
N THR A 54 -1.65 -0.50 -18.29
CA THR A 54 -0.36 -0.12 -18.88
C THR A 54 -0.41 1.32 -19.37
N THR A 55 0.74 1.97 -19.40
CA THR A 55 0.84 3.32 -19.94
C THR A 55 0.55 3.36 -21.43
N SER A 56 0.83 2.28 -22.15
CA SER A 56 0.58 2.25 -23.59
C SER A 56 -0.90 2.11 -23.90
N ILE A 57 -1.64 1.38 -23.10
CA ILE A 57 -3.09 1.21 -23.25
C ILE A 57 -3.83 2.35 -22.60
N LEU A 58 -3.36 2.78 -21.41
CA LEU A 58 -3.98 3.82 -20.63
C LEU A 58 -3.22 5.13 -20.80
N ARG A 59 -2.96 5.46 -22.01
CA ARG A 59 -2.23 6.68 -22.37
C ARG A 59 -2.83 7.93 -21.74
N LEU A 60 -4.08 7.85 -21.39
CA LEU A 60 -4.77 8.93 -20.70
C LEU A 60 -4.49 8.93 -19.21
N GLY A 61 -3.68 8.01 -18.74
CA GLY A 61 -3.14 8.02 -17.40
C GLY A 61 -4.14 7.75 -16.30
N THR A 62 -5.15 6.96 -16.57
CA THR A 62 -6.28 6.96 -15.67
C THR A 62 -6.42 5.74 -14.78
N ASP A 63 -5.53 4.78 -14.76
CA ASP A 63 -5.75 3.62 -13.89
C ASP A 63 -4.50 2.76 -13.81
N LEU A 64 -3.41 3.38 -13.40
CA LEU A 64 -2.16 2.65 -13.25
C LEU A 64 -2.12 1.94 -11.90
N PRO A 65 -1.38 0.82 -11.83
CA PRO A 65 -1.24 0.14 -10.54
C PRO A 65 -0.44 0.97 -9.56
N ILE A 66 -0.82 0.88 -8.29
CA ILE A 66 -0.14 1.57 -7.20
C ILE A 66 0.18 0.56 -6.12
N ILE A 67 1.38 0.68 -5.55
CA ILE A 67 1.77 -0.12 -4.39
C ILE A 67 2.08 0.85 -3.26
N VAL A 68 1.41 0.66 -2.12
CA VAL A 68 1.77 1.37 -0.89
C VAL A 68 2.60 0.42 -0.06
N GLU A 69 3.78 0.87 0.34
CA GLU A 69 4.74 0.03 1.03
C GLU A 69 5.14 0.68 2.35
N ALA A 70 5.14 -0.10 3.43
CA ALA A 70 5.53 0.41 4.74
C ALA A 70 6.41 -0.59 5.45
N VAL A 71 7.40 -0.10 6.19
CA VAL A 71 8.30 -0.95 6.98
C VAL A 71 8.25 -0.47 8.43
N ASP A 72 8.05 -1.41 9.34
CA ASP A 72 8.07 -1.14 10.77
C ASP A 72 8.18 -2.49 11.49
N SER A 73 8.09 -2.47 12.82
CA SER A 73 8.03 -3.72 13.55
C SER A 73 6.78 -4.49 13.15
N GLU A 74 6.89 -5.80 13.12
CA GLU A 74 5.75 -6.64 12.77
C GLU A 74 4.57 -6.39 13.72
N LYS A 75 4.86 -6.17 14.99
CA LYS A 75 3.84 -5.92 15.99
C LYS A 75 3.01 -4.68 15.66
N LYS A 76 3.67 -3.59 15.28
CA LYS A 76 2.96 -2.36 14.93
C LYS A 76 2.15 -2.53 13.65
N ILE A 77 2.72 -3.21 12.67
CA ILE A 77 2.02 -3.45 11.41
C ILE A 77 0.77 -4.29 11.65
N ARG A 78 0.89 -5.36 12.42
CA ARG A 78 -0.27 -6.21 12.68
C ARG A 78 -1.36 -5.48 13.47
N ARG A 79 -0.97 -4.50 14.28
CA ARG A 79 -1.94 -3.72 15.04
C ARG A 79 -2.86 -2.92 14.13
N ILE A 80 -2.36 -2.43 13.00
CA ILE A 80 -3.17 -1.60 12.10
C ILE A 80 -3.92 -2.41 11.05
N LEU A 81 -3.64 -3.70 10.91
CA LEU A 81 -4.24 -4.52 9.84
C LEU A 81 -5.77 -4.57 9.87
N PRO A 82 -6.45 -4.73 11.02
CA PRO A 82 -7.91 -4.79 11.00
C PRO A 82 -8.55 -3.57 10.37
N GLU A 83 -8.11 -2.38 10.75
CA GLU A 83 -8.66 -1.16 10.20
C GLU A 83 -8.23 -0.96 8.74
N LEU A 84 -6.99 -1.28 8.43
CA LEU A 84 -6.50 -1.19 7.06
C LEU A 84 -7.31 -2.09 6.13
N CYS A 85 -7.57 -3.33 6.54
CA CYS A 85 -8.35 -4.26 5.74
C CYS A 85 -9.77 -3.77 5.52
N SER A 86 -10.34 -3.05 6.48
CA SER A 86 -11.67 -2.51 6.29
C SER A 86 -11.68 -1.31 5.36
N MET A 87 -10.57 -0.59 5.24
CA MET A 87 -10.45 0.51 4.30
C MET A 87 -10.38 0.03 2.85
N VAL A 88 -9.74 -1.12 2.62
CA VAL A 88 -9.54 -1.66 1.27
C VAL A 88 -9.85 -3.16 1.26
N PRO A 89 -11.12 -3.53 1.44
CA PRO A 89 -11.48 -4.94 1.68
C PRO A 89 -11.27 -5.88 0.50
N LYS A 90 -11.11 -5.34 -0.70
CA LYS A 90 -10.98 -6.17 -1.90
C LYS A 90 -9.57 -6.18 -2.46
N GLU A 91 -8.65 -5.49 -1.83
CA GLU A 91 -7.32 -5.34 -2.38
C GLU A 91 -6.37 -6.38 -1.81
N LEU A 92 -5.32 -6.69 -2.56
CA LEU A 92 -4.30 -7.62 -2.12
C LEU A 92 -3.38 -6.92 -1.14
N ILE A 93 -3.23 -7.50 0.05
CA ILE A 93 -2.32 -7.00 1.07
C ILE A 93 -1.38 -8.14 1.42
N THR A 94 -0.08 -7.89 1.38
CA THR A 94 0.92 -8.89 1.72
C THR A 94 1.80 -8.38 2.85
N LEU A 95 2.34 -9.31 3.60
CA LEU A 95 3.29 -9.00 4.68
C LEU A 95 4.47 -9.94 4.55
N GLN A 96 5.66 -9.38 4.63
CA GLN A 96 6.90 -10.12 4.50
C GLN A 96 7.82 -9.73 5.64
N LYS A 97 8.42 -10.70 6.30
CA LYS A 97 9.42 -10.41 7.33
C LYS A 97 10.70 -9.93 6.67
N VAL A 98 11.29 -8.89 7.24
CA VAL A 98 12.53 -8.32 6.71
C VAL A 98 13.49 -8.09 7.85
N GLU A 99 14.77 -8.02 7.50
CA GLU A 99 15.81 -7.63 8.45
C GLU A 99 16.18 -6.19 8.16
N ILE A 100 16.04 -5.34 9.18
CA ILE A 100 16.43 -3.93 9.04
C ILE A 100 17.91 -3.83 9.38
N ILE A 101 18.69 -3.39 8.41
CA ILE A 101 20.12 -3.26 8.58
C ILE A 101 20.46 -1.90 9.20
N SER A 102 19.69 -0.86 8.85
CA SER A 102 19.93 0.48 9.33
C SER A 102 18.64 1.28 9.20
N GLY A 103 18.35 2.13 10.18
CA GLY A 103 17.15 2.95 10.18
C GLY A 103 16.86 3.42 11.59
N GLU A 104 16.53 4.69 11.75
CA GLU A 104 16.46 5.30 13.07
C GLU A 104 15.18 5.01 13.85
N ASN A 105 14.05 4.85 13.19
CA ASN A 105 12.77 4.85 13.89
C ASN A 105 12.07 3.50 13.88
N VAL A 106 12.82 2.45 13.66
CA VAL A 106 12.22 1.10 13.61
C VAL A 106 12.96 0.10 14.47
#